data_507893c9965f191772b63394d00e7235
#
_entry.id   507893c9965f191772b63394d00e7235
#
_cell.length_a   1.000
_cell.length_b   1.000
_cell.length_c   1.000
_cell.angle_alpha   90.00
_cell.angle_beta   90.00
_cell.angle_gamma   90.00
#
_symmetry.space_group_name_H-M   'P 1'
#
loop_
_entity.id
_entity.type
_entity.pdbx_description
1 polymer ?
#
loop_
_entity_poly.entity_id
_entity_poly.type
_entity_poly.pdbx_seq_one_letter_code
_entity_poly.pdbx_strand_id
1 'polypeptide(L)'
;MKTRNIFVLMAEAFLFTMTACSNSTIDIDNTPDINAMPNPLPAKGEARLFTTTADGVKTLSETTAEVKSGTNMAPTTLQIDPSKQYQSIDGFGFAITYSTCYNLLKMTPEARKDFLTRTYSPQNGYGASYARISIGCNDFSSTEYSLCDEQGLEHFALQKDETEYVIPILKEILEINPDLKIIAAPWTCPKWMKVSDINTHEPYDSWTDGHLNPDYYDTYAQYFVKFVQAMKEQGINIYAVSPQNEPLNKGNCASLYMPWQEEAEFVKALAAQFKKNSLTTQIYVYDHNYDYSNIADQDDYPIKIYNALGDNFEGSELVVGAAYHDYGGSNTELDDINAQAPDKSLIFSETSIGTWNNGRDLSERLMSDMSNVVLGTVNRQCKAVLVWNLMLDKNMGPNLDGGCQTCYGAVDIDPNGYSRLSYNSHYYVITHMSSVVKPGAVRIGTKRVPDNKNLTHSEFINPDGTYATVIMNTGDSDVSLTVDDGTNHFSCDVPANGVVSCRWNK
;
A
#
# COMPACT_ATOMS: atom_id res chain seq x y z
N MET A 1 28.84 30.05 -73.63
CA MET A 1 28.74 28.65 -73.81
C MET A 1 29.22 27.99 -72.58
N LYS A 2 28.40 27.13 -71.94
CA LYS A 2 28.48 26.78 -70.52
C LYS A 2 29.38 25.57 -70.31
N THR A 3 30.45 25.80 -69.54
CA THR A 3 31.34 24.78 -69.01
C THR A 3 30.73 24.17 -67.75
N ARG A 4 30.57 22.85 -67.70
CA ARG A 4 30.20 22.09 -66.49
C ARG A 4 31.44 21.65 -65.77
N ASN A 5 31.60 22.07 -64.50
CA ASN A 5 32.60 21.55 -63.58
C ASN A 5 32.03 20.31 -62.88
N ILE A 6 32.75 19.22 -62.98
CA ILE A 6 32.50 17.96 -62.23
C ILE A 6 33.38 18.03 -60.97
N PHE A 7 32.75 18.03 -59.81
CA PHE A 7 33.44 17.81 -58.54
C PHE A 7 33.44 16.31 -58.24
N VAL A 8 34.62 15.75 -58.12
CA VAL A 8 34.85 14.40 -57.60
C VAL A 8 34.93 14.51 -56.09
N LEU A 9 34.00 13.90 -55.36
CA LEU A 9 34.09 13.70 -53.92
C LEU A 9 34.81 12.38 -53.64
N MET A 10 35.98 12.46 -53.02
CA MET A 10 36.61 11.32 -52.34
C MET A 10 35.85 11.03 -51.07
N ALA A 11 35.31 9.82 -50.94
CA ALA A 11 34.77 9.30 -49.69
C ALA A 11 35.90 8.59 -48.94
N GLU A 12 36.36 9.22 -47.85
CA GLU A 12 37.18 8.52 -46.84
C GLU A 12 36.25 7.67 -45.97
N ALA A 13 36.42 6.35 -46.04
CA ALA A 13 35.76 5.41 -45.17
C ALA A 13 36.47 5.39 -43.81
N PHE A 14 35.88 6.06 -42.81
CA PHE A 14 36.22 5.84 -41.41
C PHE A 14 35.56 4.55 -40.93
N LEU A 15 36.38 3.54 -40.69
CA LEU A 15 35.98 2.31 -40.01
C LEU A 15 35.81 2.63 -38.51
N PHE A 16 34.60 2.90 -38.07
CA PHE A 16 34.27 2.88 -36.63
C PHE A 16 34.15 1.41 -36.20
N THR A 17 35.14 0.93 -35.49
CA THR A 17 35.01 -0.29 -34.70
C THR A 17 34.07 0.05 -33.54
N MET A 18 32.82 -0.33 -33.66
CA MET A 18 31.90 -0.39 -32.50
C MET A 18 32.38 -1.52 -31.60
N THR A 19 33.07 -1.13 -30.53
CA THR A 19 33.20 -1.97 -29.36
C THR A 19 31.79 -2.06 -28.78
N ALA A 20 31.11 -3.18 -28.99
CA ALA A 20 29.89 -3.52 -28.27
C ALA A 20 30.29 -3.68 -26.78
N CYS A 21 30.06 -2.66 -25.98
CA CYS A 21 29.88 -2.86 -24.54
C CYS A 21 28.67 -3.77 -24.40
N SER A 22 28.92 -5.03 -24.16
CA SER A 22 27.92 -5.92 -23.62
C SER A 22 27.57 -5.36 -22.25
N ASN A 23 26.45 -4.63 -22.14
CA ASN A 23 25.77 -4.49 -20.89
C ASN A 23 25.37 -5.91 -20.48
N SER A 24 26.21 -6.56 -19.71
CA SER A 24 25.77 -7.66 -18.88
C SER A 24 24.81 -7.02 -17.88
N THR A 25 23.51 -7.06 -18.15
CA THR A 25 22.50 -7.01 -17.12
C THR A 25 22.83 -8.14 -16.17
N ILE A 26 23.45 -7.81 -15.05
CA ILE A 26 23.55 -8.71 -13.93
C ILE A 26 22.09 -8.90 -13.53
N ASP A 27 21.50 -10.02 -13.90
CA ASP A 27 20.26 -10.52 -13.32
C ASP A 27 20.60 -10.86 -11.85
N ILE A 28 20.62 -9.83 -11.00
CA ILE A 28 20.66 -10.04 -9.57
C ILE A 28 19.30 -10.63 -9.25
N ASP A 29 19.28 -11.91 -8.99
CA ASP A 29 18.11 -12.58 -8.44
C ASP A 29 17.91 -12.05 -7.02
N ASN A 30 17.17 -10.94 -6.89
CA ASN A 30 16.83 -10.28 -5.63
C ASN A 30 15.82 -11.11 -4.80
N THR A 31 15.78 -12.42 -5.00
CA THR A 31 14.93 -13.31 -4.23
C THR A 31 15.45 -13.34 -2.80
N PRO A 32 14.64 -13.03 -1.78
CA PRO A 32 15.00 -13.31 -0.39
C PRO A 32 15.45 -14.75 -0.25
N ASP A 33 16.40 -15.06 0.61
CA ASP A 33 16.85 -16.45 0.82
C ASP A 33 15.64 -17.33 1.12
N ILE A 34 15.17 -18.02 0.06
CA ILE A 34 13.91 -18.79 0.08
C ILE A 34 14.08 -20.14 0.80
N ASN A 35 15.28 -20.49 1.23
CA ASN A 35 15.54 -21.80 1.81
C ASN A 35 15.02 -21.96 3.24
N ALA A 36 14.68 -20.84 3.92
CA ALA A 36 14.07 -20.88 5.23
C ALA A 36 12.88 -19.91 5.31
N MET A 37 11.80 -20.33 6.00
CA MET A 37 10.73 -19.41 6.35
C MET A 37 11.21 -18.41 7.38
N PRO A 38 10.94 -17.11 7.24
CA PRO A 38 11.36 -16.09 8.18
C PRO A 38 10.74 -16.34 9.57
N ASN A 39 11.51 -16.09 10.62
CA ASN A 39 11.05 -16.20 12.00
C ASN A 39 11.18 -14.85 12.70
N PRO A 40 10.14 -14.02 12.73
CA PRO A 40 10.19 -12.71 13.36
C PRO A 40 10.11 -12.71 14.89
N LEU A 41 9.97 -13.88 15.52
CA LEU A 41 9.87 -13.97 16.97
C LEU A 41 11.28 -14.01 17.60
N PRO A 42 11.62 -13.05 18.50
CA PRO A 42 12.90 -13.08 19.18
C PRO A 42 12.93 -14.17 20.24
N ALA A 43 14.04 -14.88 20.35
CA ALA A 43 14.31 -15.73 21.50
C ALA A 43 14.64 -14.86 22.74
N LYS A 44 14.57 -15.44 23.92
CA LYS A 44 14.92 -14.73 25.15
C LYS A 44 16.42 -14.35 25.15
N GLY A 45 16.69 -13.06 25.33
CA GLY A 45 18.04 -12.52 25.31
C GLY A 45 18.60 -12.25 23.91
N GLU A 46 17.75 -12.30 22.89
CA GLU A 46 18.11 -11.98 21.52
C GLU A 46 17.17 -10.94 20.92
N ALA A 47 17.70 -10.11 20.04
CA ALA A 47 16.94 -9.29 19.11
C ALA A 47 16.99 -9.95 17.73
N ARG A 48 15.85 -9.99 17.02
CA ARG A 48 15.76 -10.40 15.61
C ARG A 48 15.92 -9.18 14.72
N LEU A 49 16.75 -9.31 13.70
CA LEU A 49 17.04 -8.24 12.75
C LEU A 49 16.82 -8.73 11.32
N PHE A 50 16.19 -7.89 10.52
CA PHE A 50 16.05 -8.07 9.08
C PHE A 50 16.73 -6.90 8.38
N THR A 51 17.59 -7.16 7.42
CA THR A 51 18.38 -6.15 6.73
C THR A 51 18.16 -6.21 5.22
N THR A 52 17.90 -5.05 4.60
CA THR A 52 17.91 -4.88 3.15
C THR A 52 18.82 -3.72 2.78
N THR A 53 19.63 -3.88 1.72
CA THR A 53 20.49 -2.83 1.17
C THR A 53 20.09 -2.48 -0.26
N ALA A 54 20.27 -1.23 -0.64
CA ALA A 54 19.86 -0.73 -1.96
C ALA A 54 20.61 -1.42 -3.10
N ASP A 55 21.82 -1.91 -2.88
CA ASP A 55 22.59 -2.71 -3.84
C ASP A 55 22.08 -4.17 -4.02
N GLY A 56 21.07 -4.56 -3.23
CA GLY A 56 20.47 -5.89 -3.27
C GLY A 56 21.35 -7.01 -2.71
N VAL A 57 22.50 -6.71 -2.13
CA VAL A 57 23.39 -7.73 -1.51
C VAL A 57 22.74 -8.37 -0.28
N LYS A 58 21.96 -7.58 0.47
CA LYS A 58 21.10 -8.07 1.54
C LYS A 58 19.65 -7.80 1.19
N THR A 59 18.80 -8.83 1.26
CA THR A 59 17.38 -8.76 0.94
C THR A 59 16.58 -9.45 2.04
N LEU A 60 16.12 -8.68 3.04
CA LEU A 60 15.52 -9.20 4.28
C LEU A 60 16.39 -10.24 4.97
N SER A 61 17.71 -10.05 4.91
CA SER A 61 18.68 -10.96 5.50
C SER A 61 18.49 -11.00 7.01
N GLU A 62 18.19 -12.18 7.54
CA GLU A 62 17.90 -12.40 8.95
C GLU A 62 19.19 -12.60 9.76
N THR A 63 19.30 -11.87 10.85
CA THR A 63 20.39 -12.01 11.83
C THR A 63 19.85 -11.86 13.26
N THR A 64 20.69 -12.15 14.26
CA THR A 64 20.38 -11.91 15.67
C THR A 64 21.45 -11.07 16.34
N ALA A 65 21.05 -10.30 17.36
CA ALA A 65 21.96 -9.60 18.24
C ALA A 65 21.70 -10.01 19.69
N GLU A 66 22.78 -10.13 20.49
CA GLU A 66 22.66 -10.42 21.91
C GLU A 66 22.10 -9.20 22.66
N VAL A 67 21.02 -9.38 23.41
CA VAL A 67 20.43 -8.36 24.27
C VAL A 67 21.09 -8.39 25.64
N LYS A 68 21.73 -7.27 26.01
CA LYS A 68 22.48 -7.11 27.27
C LYS A 68 21.67 -6.27 28.26
N SER A 69 21.70 -6.65 29.53
CA SER A 69 21.09 -5.90 30.62
C SER A 69 21.81 -4.57 30.88
N GLY A 70 21.06 -3.58 31.32
CA GLY A 70 21.55 -2.23 31.59
C GLY A 70 21.37 -1.27 30.43
N THR A 71 21.51 0.03 30.73
CA THR A 71 21.39 1.10 29.73
C THR A 71 22.76 1.44 29.14
N ASN A 72 22.75 1.93 27.91
CA ASN A 72 23.93 2.44 27.22
C ASN A 72 23.79 3.93 26.97
N MET A 73 24.80 4.71 27.34
CA MET A 73 24.80 6.18 27.24
C MET A 73 25.73 6.72 26.15
N ALA A 74 26.20 5.85 25.24
CA ALA A 74 27.03 6.29 24.11
C ALA A 74 26.31 7.31 23.22
N PRO A 75 27.04 8.21 22.53
CA PRO A 75 26.44 9.17 21.58
C PRO A 75 25.69 8.51 20.41
N THR A 76 26.02 7.24 20.11
CA THR A 76 25.38 6.44 19.06
C THR A 76 24.14 5.67 19.54
N THR A 77 23.61 5.98 20.73
CA THR A 77 22.47 5.27 21.30
C THR A 77 21.14 5.85 20.78
N LEU A 78 20.33 4.98 20.20
CA LEU A 78 18.90 5.18 19.96
C LEU A 78 18.15 4.62 21.18
N GLN A 79 17.68 5.50 22.08
CA GLN A 79 16.95 5.10 23.27
C GLN A 79 15.45 5.38 23.08
N ILE A 80 14.64 4.31 23.14
CA ILE A 80 13.18 4.40 23.03
C ILE A 80 12.54 5.01 24.30
N ASP A 81 11.36 5.61 24.14
CA ASP A 81 10.53 6.15 25.23
C ASP A 81 9.12 5.59 25.21
N PRO A 82 8.87 4.46 25.88
CA PRO A 82 7.54 3.85 25.95
C PRO A 82 6.48 4.72 26.65
N SER A 83 6.90 5.75 27.38
CA SER A 83 5.96 6.68 28.03
C SER A 83 5.35 7.70 27.08
N LYS A 84 5.97 7.93 25.94
CA LYS A 84 5.48 8.82 24.88
C LYS A 84 4.81 7.98 23.78
N GLN A 85 3.50 7.94 23.77
CA GLN A 85 2.71 7.13 22.86
C GLN A 85 2.02 8.00 21.79
N TYR A 86 1.89 7.42 20.60
CA TYR A 86 1.23 8.01 19.45
C TYR A 86 0.10 7.08 18.97
N GLN A 87 -0.12 6.97 17.66
CA GLN A 87 -1.18 6.13 17.09
C GLN A 87 -0.93 4.63 17.32
N SER A 88 -2.02 3.87 17.34
CA SER A 88 -1.96 2.41 17.18
C SER A 88 -1.89 2.04 15.71
N ILE A 89 -1.20 0.96 15.40
CA ILE A 89 -1.01 0.44 14.03
C ILE A 89 -2.07 -0.60 13.71
N ASP A 90 -2.75 -0.41 12.58
CA ASP A 90 -3.73 -1.38 12.07
C ASP A 90 -3.07 -2.46 11.22
N GLY A 91 -2.01 -2.13 10.49
CA GLY A 91 -1.24 -3.10 9.72
C GLY A 91 -0.58 -2.54 8.48
N PHE A 92 0.11 -3.45 7.76
CA PHE A 92 0.84 -3.17 6.53
C PHE A 92 0.50 -4.23 5.50
N GLY A 93 0.39 -3.84 4.22
CA GLY A 93 0.04 -4.82 3.21
C GLY A 93 -0.07 -4.32 1.78
N PHE A 94 -0.90 -5.01 1.02
CA PHE A 94 -0.93 -4.92 -0.44
C PHE A 94 -2.37 -4.94 -0.96
N ALA A 95 -2.55 -4.38 -2.16
CA ALA A 95 -3.79 -4.60 -2.89
C ALA A 95 -3.83 -6.01 -3.51
N ILE A 96 -5.00 -6.64 -3.39
CA ILE A 96 -5.33 -7.98 -3.91
C ILE A 96 -6.35 -7.79 -5.03
N THR A 97 -5.85 -7.47 -6.20
CA THR A 97 -6.64 -7.27 -7.43
C THR A 97 -6.91 -8.60 -8.14
N TYR A 98 -7.81 -8.59 -9.14
CA TYR A 98 -7.96 -9.73 -10.04
C TYR A 98 -6.61 -10.15 -10.62
N SER A 99 -5.79 -9.21 -11.09
CA SER A 99 -4.49 -9.51 -11.73
C SER A 99 -3.52 -10.18 -10.77
N THR A 100 -3.46 -9.72 -9.51
CA THR A 100 -2.71 -10.40 -8.45
C THR A 100 -3.20 -11.84 -8.27
N CYS A 101 -4.49 -12.03 -8.18
CA CYS A 101 -5.10 -13.36 -7.96
C CYS A 101 -4.92 -14.27 -9.18
N TYR A 102 -5.07 -13.73 -10.38
CA TYR A 102 -4.80 -14.47 -11.63
C TYR A 102 -3.38 -15.04 -11.64
N ASN A 103 -2.38 -14.21 -11.36
CA ASN A 103 -0.99 -14.62 -11.34
C ASN A 103 -0.71 -15.67 -10.24
N LEU A 104 -1.25 -15.46 -9.04
CA LEU A 104 -1.13 -16.42 -7.93
C LEU A 104 -1.78 -17.77 -8.27
N LEU A 105 -2.95 -17.78 -8.89
CA LEU A 105 -3.65 -19.01 -9.28
C LEU A 105 -2.96 -19.77 -10.42
N LYS A 106 -2.07 -19.12 -11.18
CA LYS A 106 -1.23 -19.78 -12.18
C LYS A 106 -0.01 -20.50 -11.58
N MET A 107 0.38 -20.17 -10.35
CA MET A 107 1.42 -20.91 -9.62
C MET A 107 0.91 -22.32 -9.26
N THR A 108 1.85 -23.26 -9.01
CA THR A 108 1.45 -24.50 -8.37
C THR A 108 0.85 -24.24 -6.99
N PRO A 109 -0.08 -25.07 -6.49
CA PRO A 109 -0.66 -24.86 -5.16
C PRO A 109 0.39 -24.79 -4.04
N GLU A 110 1.43 -25.60 -4.12
CA GLU A 110 2.54 -25.64 -3.14
C GLU A 110 3.34 -24.34 -3.18
N ALA A 111 3.78 -23.89 -4.35
CA ALA A 111 4.56 -22.66 -4.50
C ALA A 111 3.74 -21.42 -4.07
N ARG A 112 2.44 -21.39 -4.41
CA ARG A 112 1.53 -20.34 -3.97
C ARG A 112 1.36 -20.34 -2.45
N LYS A 113 1.15 -21.49 -1.85
CA LYS A 113 1.04 -21.63 -0.39
C LYS A 113 2.31 -21.16 0.32
N ASP A 114 3.48 -21.53 -0.18
CA ASP A 114 4.76 -21.11 0.37
C ASP A 114 4.92 -19.59 0.29
N PHE A 115 4.62 -18.99 -0.87
CA PHE A 115 4.65 -17.54 -1.07
C PHE A 115 3.68 -16.81 -0.13
N LEU A 116 2.42 -17.27 -0.05
CA LEU A 116 1.42 -16.65 0.83
C LEU A 116 1.79 -16.83 2.30
N THR A 117 2.31 -17.99 2.71
CA THR A 117 2.79 -18.22 4.08
C THR A 117 3.93 -17.28 4.42
N ARG A 118 4.92 -17.16 3.54
CA ARG A 118 6.06 -16.22 3.71
C ARG A 118 5.58 -14.77 3.86
N THR A 119 4.59 -14.38 3.07
CA THR A 119 4.10 -13.00 3.06
C THR A 119 3.19 -12.69 4.25
N TYR A 120 2.25 -13.56 4.58
CA TYR A 120 1.15 -13.26 5.50
C TYR A 120 1.23 -13.92 6.88
N SER A 121 2.00 -15.01 7.05
CA SER A 121 2.06 -15.68 8.36
C SER A 121 2.71 -14.79 9.42
N PRO A 122 2.03 -14.52 10.54
CA PRO A 122 2.61 -13.73 11.63
C PRO A 122 3.66 -14.48 12.46
N GLN A 123 3.73 -15.83 12.33
CA GLN A 123 4.66 -16.68 13.05
C GLN A 123 5.84 -17.15 12.19
N ASN A 124 5.53 -17.54 10.94
CA ASN A 124 6.50 -18.17 10.04
C ASN A 124 6.62 -17.39 8.72
N GLY A 125 6.42 -16.08 8.77
CA GLY A 125 6.45 -15.20 7.62
C GLY A 125 6.69 -13.76 8.03
N TYR A 126 6.58 -12.86 7.07
CA TYR A 126 6.74 -11.43 7.31
C TYR A 126 5.49 -10.76 7.89
N GLY A 127 4.37 -11.47 7.98
CA GLY A 127 3.20 -11.05 8.74
C GLY A 127 2.46 -9.85 8.15
N ALA A 128 2.38 -9.71 6.82
CA ALA A 128 1.49 -8.75 6.20
C ALA A 128 0.06 -8.96 6.74
N SER A 129 -0.61 -7.88 7.13
CA SER A 129 -1.81 -7.95 7.97
C SER A 129 -2.94 -7.06 7.49
N TYR A 130 -2.75 -6.40 6.35
CA TYR A 130 -3.77 -5.54 5.75
C TYR A 130 -3.85 -5.81 4.25
N ALA A 131 -5.05 -5.81 3.69
CA ALA A 131 -5.29 -5.95 2.26
C ALA A 131 -6.26 -4.89 1.77
N ARG A 132 -6.10 -4.45 0.51
CA ARG A 132 -7.05 -3.59 -0.19
C ARG A 132 -7.62 -4.32 -1.39
N ILE A 133 -8.93 -4.27 -1.57
CA ILE A 133 -9.65 -4.87 -2.69
C ILE A 133 -10.58 -3.83 -3.34
N SER A 134 -11.02 -4.10 -4.56
CA SER A 134 -12.04 -3.28 -5.21
C SER A 134 -13.46 -3.77 -4.91
N ILE A 135 -14.45 -2.87 -5.05
CA ILE A 135 -15.88 -3.16 -5.11
C ILE A 135 -16.30 -3.02 -6.57
N GLY A 136 -16.39 -4.14 -7.29
CA GLY A 136 -16.47 -4.16 -8.75
C GLY A 136 -15.11 -3.98 -9.42
N CYS A 137 -15.09 -3.55 -10.67
CA CYS A 137 -13.84 -3.46 -11.44
C CYS A 137 -12.91 -2.33 -10.98
N ASN A 138 -11.64 -2.54 -11.30
CA ASN A 138 -10.55 -1.56 -11.25
C ASN A 138 -9.68 -1.72 -12.51
N ASP A 139 -8.63 -0.94 -12.65
CA ASP A 139 -7.69 -0.97 -13.78
C ASP A 139 -6.91 -2.30 -13.94
N PHE A 140 -6.97 -3.20 -12.96
CA PHE A 140 -6.40 -4.55 -12.99
C PHE A 140 -7.48 -5.65 -12.89
N SER A 141 -8.67 -5.39 -13.40
CA SER A 141 -9.76 -6.36 -13.55
C SER A 141 -9.72 -7.06 -14.91
N SER A 142 -10.54 -8.10 -15.09
CA SER A 142 -10.64 -8.82 -16.37
C SER A 142 -11.42 -8.04 -17.43
N THR A 143 -12.39 -7.25 -17.00
CA THR A 143 -13.26 -6.37 -17.81
C THR A 143 -13.74 -5.21 -16.97
N GLU A 144 -14.38 -4.21 -17.59
CA GLU A 144 -15.18 -3.24 -16.85
C GLU A 144 -16.52 -3.88 -16.45
N TYR A 145 -16.88 -3.72 -15.18
CA TYR A 145 -18.17 -4.17 -14.63
C TYR A 145 -18.44 -3.50 -13.27
N SER A 146 -19.71 -3.54 -12.87
CA SER A 146 -20.11 -3.35 -11.47
C SER A 146 -20.75 -4.63 -10.92
N LEU A 147 -20.99 -4.67 -9.63
CA LEU A 147 -21.71 -5.80 -9.03
C LEU A 147 -23.23 -5.73 -9.29
N CYS A 148 -23.69 -4.77 -10.11
CA CYS A 148 -25.09 -4.55 -10.45
C CYS A 148 -25.22 -3.75 -11.74
N ASP A 149 -24.90 -4.36 -12.90
CA ASP A 149 -24.91 -3.66 -14.21
C ASP A 149 -26.32 -3.41 -14.75
N GLU A 150 -27.28 -4.25 -14.37
CA GLU A 150 -28.70 -4.03 -14.64
C GLU A 150 -29.32 -3.12 -13.58
N GLN A 151 -30.25 -2.24 -13.98
CA GLN A 151 -30.92 -1.34 -13.06
C GLN A 151 -31.79 -2.11 -12.06
N GLY A 152 -31.55 -1.85 -10.76
CA GLY A 152 -32.24 -2.47 -9.64
C GLY A 152 -31.34 -3.38 -8.80
N LEU A 153 -31.32 -3.18 -7.48
CA LEU A 153 -30.44 -3.93 -6.57
C LEU A 153 -30.82 -5.41 -6.42
N GLU A 154 -31.93 -5.86 -6.96
CA GLU A 154 -32.28 -7.27 -7.12
C GLU A 154 -31.32 -8.01 -8.08
N HIS A 155 -30.65 -7.30 -8.98
CA HIS A 155 -29.63 -7.82 -9.90
C HIS A 155 -28.22 -7.81 -9.32
N PHE A 156 -28.04 -7.34 -8.07
CA PHE A 156 -26.74 -7.35 -7.40
C PHE A 156 -26.22 -8.78 -7.22
N ALA A 157 -24.99 -9.02 -7.68
CA ALA A 157 -24.27 -10.28 -7.45
C ALA A 157 -22.77 -10.06 -7.50
N LEU A 158 -22.00 -10.81 -6.69
CA LEU A 158 -20.55 -10.92 -6.87
C LEU A 158 -20.27 -11.51 -8.26
N GLN A 159 -19.37 -10.89 -9.01
CA GLN A 159 -19.07 -11.25 -10.38
C GLN A 159 -17.92 -12.28 -10.46
N LYS A 160 -17.48 -12.56 -11.67
CA LYS A 160 -16.46 -13.58 -11.92
C LYS A 160 -15.12 -13.26 -11.26
N ASP A 161 -14.68 -12.00 -11.29
CA ASP A 161 -13.40 -11.59 -10.71
C ASP A 161 -13.39 -11.83 -9.20
N GLU A 162 -14.50 -11.54 -8.50
CA GLU A 162 -14.62 -11.87 -7.08
C GLU A 162 -14.70 -13.38 -6.85
N THR A 163 -15.60 -14.08 -7.53
CA THR A 163 -15.97 -15.48 -7.20
C THR A 163 -14.92 -16.50 -7.62
N GLU A 164 -14.22 -16.28 -8.74
CA GLU A 164 -13.25 -17.24 -9.27
C GLU A 164 -11.79 -16.88 -8.93
N TYR A 165 -11.50 -15.62 -8.53
CA TYR A 165 -10.13 -15.15 -8.31
C TYR A 165 -9.92 -14.56 -6.92
N VAL A 166 -10.57 -13.43 -6.58
CA VAL A 166 -10.26 -12.67 -5.36
C VAL A 166 -10.65 -13.46 -4.10
N ILE A 167 -11.88 -13.99 -4.04
CA ILE A 167 -12.37 -14.74 -2.90
C ILE A 167 -11.54 -16.01 -2.62
N PRO A 168 -11.20 -16.86 -3.60
CA PRO A 168 -10.31 -17.99 -3.38
C PRO A 168 -8.97 -17.62 -2.76
N ILE A 169 -8.31 -16.59 -3.27
CA ILE A 169 -7.00 -16.14 -2.73
C ILE A 169 -7.15 -15.53 -1.33
N LEU A 170 -8.18 -14.72 -1.10
CA LEU A 170 -8.43 -14.18 0.25
C LEU A 170 -8.69 -15.28 1.28
N LYS A 171 -9.39 -16.37 0.89
CA LYS A 171 -9.59 -17.52 1.77
C LYS A 171 -8.26 -18.22 2.10
N GLU A 172 -7.38 -18.44 1.11
CA GLU A 172 -6.04 -18.98 1.36
C GLU A 172 -5.22 -18.07 2.31
N ILE A 173 -5.31 -16.76 2.14
CA ILE A 173 -4.62 -15.80 3.04
C ILE A 173 -5.22 -15.84 4.45
N LEU A 174 -6.56 -15.89 4.57
CA LEU A 174 -7.24 -15.93 5.87
C LEU A 174 -7.03 -17.26 6.62
N GLU A 175 -6.76 -18.37 5.93
CA GLU A 175 -6.30 -19.62 6.56
C GLU A 175 -4.90 -19.46 7.19
N ILE A 176 -4.05 -18.60 6.63
CA ILE A 176 -2.69 -18.33 7.11
C ILE A 176 -2.70 -17.23 8.18
N ASN A 177 -3.47 -16.17 7.97
CA ASN A 177 -3.61 -15.02 8.85
C ASN A 177 -5.11 -14.66 9.02
N PRO A 178 -5.80 -15.26 10.00
CA PRO A 178 -7.24 -15.02 10.22
C PRO A 178 -7.56 -13.60 10.69
N ASP A 179 -6.57 -12.85 11.17
CA ASP A 179 -6.72 -11.47 11.65
C ASP A 179 -6.46 -10.43 10.56
N LEU A 180 -6.35 -10.85 9.29
CA LEU A 180 -6.16 -9.94 8.16
C LEU A 180 -7.27 -8.89 8.11
N LYS A 181 -6.91 -7.62 8.14
CA LYS A 181 -7.84 -6.52 7.88
C LYS A 181 -8.00 -6.30 6.39
N ILE A 182 -9.22 -6.00 5.95
CA ILE A 182 -9.52 -5.78 4.52
C ILE A 182 -10.27 -4.46 4.38
N ILE A 183 -9.72 -3.55 3.58
CA ILE A 183 -10.40 -2.33 3.12
C ILE A 183 -10.82 -2.52 1.66
N ALA A 184 -12.00 -2.02 1.31
CA ALA A 184 -12.53 -2.08 -0.05
C ALA A 184 -12.92 -0.69 -0.56
N ALA A 185 -12.69 -0.42 -1.84
CA ALA A 185 -13.06 0.83 -2.50
C ALA A 185 -13.60 0.57 -3.91
N PRO A 186 -14.68 1.25 -4.36
CA PRO A 186 -15.10 1.21 -5.75
C PRO A 186 -14.31 2.21 -6.60
N TRP A 187 -14.06 1.87 -7.86
CA TRP A 187 -13.54 2.80 -8.86
C TRP A 187 -14.66 3.56 -9.55
N THR A 188 -15.84 2.97 -9.59
CA THR A 188 -17.06 3.59 -10.15
C THR A 188 -18.32 2.97 -9.54
N CYS A 189 -19.43 3.68 -9.58
CA CYS A 189 -20.75 3.11 -9.35
C CYS A 189 -21.30 2.41 -10.61
N PRO A 190 -22.39 1.63 -10.51
CA PRO A 190 -23.12 1.13 -11.67
C PRO A 190 -23.49 2.27 -12.65
N LYS A 191 -23.30 2.07 -13.96
CA LYS A 191 -23.49 3.12 -14.96
C LYS A 191 -24.90 3.72 -14.95
N TRP A 192 -25.94 2.92 -14.64
CA TRP A 192 -27.31 3.41 -14.53
C TRP A 192 -27.55 4.38 -13.35
N MET A 193 -26.60 4.47 -12.40
CA MET A 193 -26.62 5.47 -11.33
C MET A 193 -25.85 6.74 -11.68
N LYS A 194 -25.19 6.82 -12.86
CA LYS A 194 -24.35 7.96 -13.23
C LYS A 194 -25.12 9.04 -13.96
N VAL A 195 -24.71 10.28 -13.73
CA VAL A 195 -25.16 11.47 -14.45
C VAL A 195 -23.97 12.30 -14.92
N SER A 196 -24.17 13.08 -15.99
CA SER A 196 -23.15 14.02 -16.46
C SER A 196 -23.12 15.32 -15.64
N ASP A 197 -24.23 15.66 -14.99
CA ASP A 197 -24.39 16.84 -14.15
C ASP A 197 -25.44 16.57 -13.06
N ILE A 198 -25.06 16.82 -11.81
CA ILE A 198 -25.90 16.55 -10.64
C ILE A 198 -27.16 17.43 -10.52
N ASN A 199 -27.24 18.55 -11.26
CA ASN A 199 -28.38 19.45 -11.22
C ASN A 199 -29.43 19.12 -12.32
N THR A 200 -28.96 18.58 -13.43
CA THR A 200 -29.86 18.21 -14.56
C THR A 200 -30.26 16.74 -14.53
N HIS A 201 -29.52 15.91 -13.84
CA HIS A 201 -29.65 14.45 -13.76
C HIS A 201 -29.61 13.77 -15.14
N GLU A 202 -28.92 14.36 -16.12
CA GLU A 202 -28.76 13.78 -17.44
C GLU A 202 -27.94 12.47 -17.35
N PRO A 203 -28.49 11.34 -17.80
CA PRO A 203 -27.79 10.05 -17.67
C PRO A 203 -26.41 10.03 -18.33
N TYR A 204 -25.45 9.32 -17.73
CA TYR A 204 -24.08 9.22 -18.22
C TYR A 204 -23.63 7.76 -18.33
N ASP A 205 -23.77 7.17 -19.52
CA ASP A 205 -23.46 5.76 -19.80
C ASP A 205 -21.96 5.58 -20.14
N SER A 206 -21.09 5.71 -19.13
CA SER A 206 -19.66 5.50 -19.29
C SER A 206 -19.06 4.88 -18.01
N TRP A 207 -18.05 4.02 -18.19
CA TRP A 207 -17.24 3.53 -17.08
C TRP A 207 -16.28 4.58 -16.50
N THR A 208 -15.98 5.62 -17.27
CA THR A 208 -15.02 6.67 -16.92
C THR A 208 -15.76 7.98 -16.68
N ASP A 209 -15.32 8.76 -15.68
CA ASP A 209 -15.90 10.07 -15.32
C ASP A 209 -17.40 10.01 -14.94
N GLY A 210 -18.09 11.15 -14.96
CA GLY A 210 -19.48 11.31 -14.51
C GLY A 210 -19.59 11.41 -12.99
N HIS A 211 -20.80 11.68 -12.52
CA HIS A 211 -21.13 11.86 -11.12
C HIS A 211 -22.13 10.81 -10.65
N LEU A 212 -22.15 10.50 -9.38
CA LEU A 212 -23.23 9.74 -8.78
C LEU A 212 -24.50 10.60 -8.73
N ASN A 213 -25.59 10.12 -9.33
CA ASN A 213 -26.88 10.81 -9.27
C ASN A 213 -27.34 10.91 -7.80
N PRO A 214 -27.62 12.12 -7.27
CA PRO A 214 -28.11 12.30 -5.90
C PRO A 214 -29.38 11.49 -5.57
N ASP A 215 -30.22 11.22 -6.54
CA ASP A 215 -31.42 10.38 -6.38
C ASP A 215 -31.08 8.91 -6.01
N TYR A 216 -29.83 8.49 -6.25
CA TYR A 216 -29.35 7.14 -5.96
C TYR A 216 -28.40 7.03 -4.76
N TYR A 217 -28.16 8.08 -3.98
CA TYR A 217 -27.26 8.02 -2.83
C TYR A 217 -27.65 6.91 -1.85
N ASP A 218 -28.91 6.81 -1.48
CA ASP A 218 -29.40 5.74 -0.60
C ASP A 218 -29.31 4.35 -1.28
N THR A 219 -29.62 4.26 -2.56
CA THR A 219 -29.50 3.02 -3.34
C THR A 219 -28.06 2.56 -3.45
N TYR A 220 -27.12 3.48 -3.70
CA TYR A 220 -25.70 3.14 -3.75
C TYR A 220 -25.13 2.78 -2.38
N ALA A 221 -25.59 3.41 -1.32
CA ALA A 221 -25.25 3.00 0.04
C ALA A 221 -25.75 1.56 0.34
N GLN A 222 -26.94 1.19 -0.12
CA GLN A 222 -27.44 -0.19 -0.03
C GLN A 222 -26.61 -1.18 -0.88
N TYR A 223 -26.05 -0.76 -2.00
CA TYR A 223 -25.11 -1.56 -2.79
C TYR A 223 -23.87 -1.95 -1.97
N PHE A 224 -23.31 -1.00 -1.19
CA PHE A 224 -22.21 -1.29 -0.25
C PHE A 224 -22.65 -2.27 0.85
N VAL A 225 -23.85 -2.12 1.40
CA VAL A 225 -24.39 -3.06 2.38
C VAL A 225 -24.43 -4.47 1.79
N LYS A 226 -24.97 -4.63 0.56
CA LYS A 226 -25.02 -5.94 -0.12
C LYS A 226 -23.62 -6.51 -0.35
N PHE A 227 -22.65 -5.68 -0.75
CA PHE A 227 -21.27 -6.14 -0.90
C PHE A 227 -20.69 -6.66 0.40
N VAL A 228 -20.77 -5.88 1.48
CA VAL A 228 -20.25 -6.30 2.80
C VAL A 228 -20.91 -7.59 3.28
N GLN A 229 -22.23 -7.72 3.10
CA GLN A 229 -22.97 -8.91 3.46
C GLN A 229 -22.58 -10.13 2.61
N ALA A 230 -22.47 -9.96 1.28
CA ALA A 230 -22.09 -11.04 0.37
C ALA A 230 -20.66 -11.53 0.64
N MET A 231 -19.71 -10.64 0.94
CA MET A 231 -18.35 -11.02 1.35
C MET A 231 -18.35 -11.76 2.70
N LYS A 232 -19.16 -11.31 3.65
CA LYS A 232 -19.33 -11.99 4.94
C LYS A 232 -19.90 -13.41 4.79
N GLU A 233 -20.84 -13.63 3.87
CA GLU A 233 -21.35 -14.96 3.54
C GLU A 233 -20.26 -15.88 2.98
N GLN A 234 -19.24 -15.32 2.35
CA GLN A 234 -18.05 -16.04 1.92
C GLN A 234 -17.02 -16.28 3.05
N GLY A 235 -17.29 -15.81 4.27
CA GLY A 235 -16.37 -15.89 5.41
C GLY A 235 -15.30 -14.78 5.40
N ILE A 236 -15.50 -13.72 4.61
CA ILE A 236 -14.56 -12.60 4.47
C ILE A 236 -15.18 -11.37 5.12
N ASN A 237 -14.54 -10.85 6.16
CA ASN A 237 -15.00 -9.68 6.88
C ASN A 237 -14.37 -8.40 6.30
N ILE A 238 -15.19 -7.46 5.82
CA ILE A 238 -14.73 -6.14 5.36
C ILE A 238 -14.60 -5.21 6.56
N TYR A 239 -13.35 -4.91 6.91
CA TYR A 239 -13.02 -4.06 8.04
C TYR A 239 -13.38 -2.60 7.80
N ALA A 240 -13.08 -2.10 6.60
CA ALA A 240 -13.34 -0.71 6.22
C ALA A 240 -13.70 -0.59 4.74
N VAL A 241 -14.29 0.55 4.38
CA VAL A 241 -14.49 0.97 2.98
C VAL A 241 -14.05 2.42 2.79
N SER A 242 -13.66 2.76 1.55
CA SER A 242 -13.67 4.14 1.06
C SER A 242 -14.88 4.34 0.16
N PRO A 243 -15.56 5.50 0.20
CA PRO A 243 -16.72 5.80 -0.63
C PRO A 243 -16.41 5.75 -2.13
N GLN A 244 -15.21 6.20 -2.51
CA GLN A 244 -14.73 6.23 -3.89
C GLN A 244 -13.20 6.18 -3.92
N ASN A 245 -12.61 5.33 -4.77
CA ASN A 245 -11.19 5.42 -5.12
C ASN A 245 -10.94 6.65 -5.97
N GLU A 246 -9.95 7.46 -5.59
CA GLU A 246 -9.50 8.64 -6.33
C GLU A 246 -10.65 9.54 -6.83
N PRO A 247 -11.46 10.09 -5.92
CA PRO A 247 -12.69 10.80 -6.27
C PRO A 247 -12.48 12.02 -7.18
N LEU A 248 -11.26 12.55 -7.27
CA LEU A 248 -10.94 13.69 -8.14
C LEU A 248 -10.29 13.27 -9.47
N ASN A 249 -10.09 11.98 -9.71
CA ASN A 249 -9.50 11.45 -10.94
C ASN A 249 -10.60 11.04 -11.92
N LYS A 250 -10.73 11.80 -13.01
CA LYS A 250 -11.71 11.56 -14.08
C LYS A 250 -11.20 10.62 -15.17
N GLY A 251 -9.92 10.28 -15.15
CA GLY A 251 -9.24 9.64 -16.27
C GLY A 251 -8.96 8.14 -16.12
N ASN A 252 -9.13 7.58 -14.93
CA ASN A 252 -8.95 6.13 -14.73
C ASN A 252 -10.05 5.33 -15.44
N CYS A 253 -9.71 4.12 -15.79
CA CYS A 253 -10.67 3.10 -16.22
C CYS A 253 -10.78 2.02 -15.10
N ALA A 254 -11.87 1.98 -14.33
CA ALA A 254 -13.01 2.89 -14.37
C ALA A 254 -12.78 4.12 -13.48
N SER A 255 -13.70 5.10 -13.50
CA SER A 255 -13.68 6.24 -12.56
C SER A 255 -15.06 6.84 -12.33
N LEU A 256 -15.17 7.61 -11.26
CA LEU A 256 -16.33 8.40 -10.90
C LEU A 256 -15.84 9.68 -10.24
N TYR A 257 -16.21 10.84 -10.75
CA TYR A 257 -15.86 12.11 -10.15
C TYR A 257 -16.79 12.40 -8.97
N MET A 258 -16.22 12.64 -7.81
CA MET A 258 -16.98 12.88 -6.58
C MET A 258 -16.25 13.97 -5.76
N PRO A 259 -16.50 15.28 -6.02
CA PRO A 259 -15.90 16.34 -5.20
C PRO A 259 -16.39 16.24 -3.74
N TRP A 260 -15.67 16.89 -2.80
CA TRP A 260 -15.97 16.76 -1.37
C TRP A 260 -17.44 17.05 -1.01
N GLN A 261 -18.10 17.94 -1.74
CA GLN A 261 -19.51 18.29 -1.54
C GLN A 261 -20.43 17.08 -1.76
N GLU A 262 -20.17 16.31 -2.82
CA GLU A 262 -20.94 15.12 -3.17
C GLU A 262 -20.58 13.95 -2.24
N GLU A 263 -19.28 13.76 -1.95
CA GLU A 263 -18.87 12.69 -1.03
C GLU A 263 -19.44 12.90 0.37
N ALA A 264 -19.47 14.12 0.88
CA ALA A 264 -20.05 14.41 2.19
C ALA A 264 -21.54 13.99 2.28
N GLU A 265 -22.35 14.27 1.26
CA GLU A 265 -23.75 13.84 1.24
C GLU A 265 -23.89 12.32 1.05
N PHE A 266 -23.05 11.70 0.21
CA PHE A 266 -23.07 10.26 0.04
C PHE A 266 -22.63 9.54 1.33
N VAL A 267 -21.62 10.03 2.04
CA VAL A 267 -21.16 9.45 3.33
C VAL A 267 -22.25 9.44 4.38
N LYS A 268 -23.12 10.46 4.45
CA LYS A 268 -24.29 10.45 5.34
C LYS A 268 -25.21 9.28 5.04
N ALA A 269 -25.53 9.07 3.76
CA ALA A 269 -26.36 7.94 3.33
C ALA A 269 -25.70 6.59 3.62
N LEU A 270 -24.39 6.47 3.35
CA LEU A 270 -23.61 5.26 3.56
C LEU A 270 -23.55 4.88 5.04
N ALA A 271 -23.21 5.82 5.91
CA ALA A 271 -23.13 5.61 7.35
C ALA A 271 -24.49 5.22 7.94
N ALA A 272 -25.57 5.90 7.53
CA ALA A 272 -26.94 5.59 7.96
C ALA A 272 -27.35 4.16 7.52
N GLN A 273 -27.06 3.75 6.28
CA GLN A 273 -27.37 2.40 5.82
C GLN A 273 -26.53 1.33 6.54
N PHE A 274 -25.26 1.60 6.84
CA PHE A 274 -24.44 0.68 7.64
C PHE A 274 -25.00 0.53 9.05
N LYS A 275 -25.32 1.63 9.71
CA LYS A 275 -25.96 1.63 11.04
C LYS A 275 -27.27 0.86 11.05
N LYS A 276 -28.16 1.13 10.10
CA LYS A 276 -29.46 0.47 9.94
C LYS A 276 -29.34 -1.05 9.77
N ASN A 277 -28.28 -1.49 9.10
CA ASN A 277 -28.00 -2.91 8.85
C ASN A 277 -27.07 -3.54 9.90
N SER A 278 -26.79 -2.83 11.01
CA SER A 278 -25.89 -3.28 12.10
C SER A 278 -24.51 -3.70 11.61
N LEU A 279 -23.98 -3.03 10.60
CA LEU A 279 -22.61 -3.17 10.14
C LEU A 279 -21.67 -2.30 10.97
N THR A 280 -20.49 -2.84 11.27
CA THR A 280 -19.41 -2.15 12.00
C THR A 280 -18.25 -1.77 11.07
N THR A 281 -18.45 -1.94 9.77
CA THR A 281 -17.49 -1.57 8.73
C THR A 281 -17.20 -0.07 8.80
N GLN A 282 -15.93 0.29 8.93
CA GLN A 282 -15.47 1.68 9.06
C GLN A 282 -15.49 2.39 7.70
N ILE A 283 -15.55 3.70 7.71
CA ILE A 283 -15.51 4.54 6.52
C ILE A 283 -14.30 5.46 6.61
N TYR A 284 -13.40 5.37 5.63
CA TYR A 284 -12.30 6.29 5.39
C TYR A 284 -12.64 7.14 4.16
N VAL A 285 -12.81 8.44 4.36
CA VAL A 285 -13.15 9.38 3.29
C VAL A 285 -11.94 9.69 2.42
N TYR A 286 -12.16 10.29 1.26
CA TYR A 286 -11.21 10.79 0.30
C TYR A 286 -10.54 9.68 -0.54
N ASP A 287 -9.48 9.01 -0.02
CA ASP A 287 -8.76 7.92 -0.73
C ASP A 287 -8.07 8.39 -2.04
N HIS A 288 -7.26 9.49 -1.96
CA HIS A 288 -6.59 10.11 -3.11
C HIS A 288 -5.30 10.87 -2.70
N ASN A 289 -4.71 11.62 -3.65
CA ASN A 289 -3.43 12.30 -3.57
C ASN A 289 -3.37 13.44 -2.56
N TYR A 290 -2.18 13.70 -2.02
CA TYR A 290 -1.94 14.78 -1.05
C TYR A 290 -2.19 16.18 -1.59
N ASP A 291 -2.10 16.40 -2.92
CA ASP A 291 -2.30 17.72 -3.56
C ASP A 291 -3.72 17.97 -4.05
N TYR A 292 -4.67 17.07 -3.71
CA TYR A 292 -6.07 17.17 -4.13
C TYR A 292 -6.22 17.38 -5.65
N SER A 293 -5.29 16.78 -6.42
CA SER A 293 -5.16 16.92 -7.87
C SER A 293 -5.07 18.38 -8.34
N ASN A 294 -4.71 19.30 -7.45
CA ASN A 294 -4.68 20.74 -7.65
C ASN A 294 -6.01 21.33 -8.19
N ILE A 295 -7.15 20.71 -7.83
CA ILE A 295 -8.47 21.17 -8.23
C ILE A 295 -8.95 22.26 -7.26
N ALA A 296 -9.42 23.38 -7.79
CA ALA A 296 -9.92 24.49 -7.01
C ALA A 296 -11.04 24.06 -6.05
N ASP A 297 -11.00 24.55 -4.80
CA ASP A 297 -11.94 24.24 -3.71
C ASP A 297 -11.95 22.76 -3.27
N GLN A 298 -10.92 21.97 -3.61
CA GLN A 298 -10.79 20.60 -3.13
C GLN A 298 -9.64 20.40 -2.12
N ASP A 299 -8.84 21.43 -1.83
CA ASP A 299 -7.87 21.45 -0.75
C ASP A 299 -8.52 21.11 0.60
N ASP A 300 -7.79 20.48 1.52
CA ASP A 300 -8.32 20.04 2.82
C ASP A 300 -9.61 19.18 2.71
N TYR A 301 -9.76 18.43 1.64
CA TYR A 301 -10.95 17.64 1.31
C TYR A 301 -11.55 16.86 2.51
N PRO A 302 -10.77 16.07 3.29
CA PRO A 302 -11.32 15.38 4.45
C PRO A 302 -11.88 16.33 5.51
N ILE A 303 -11.22 17.45 5.74
CA ILE A 303 -11.65 18.46 6.75
C ILE A 303 -12.97 19.10 6.30
N LYS A 304 -13.11 19.42 5.03
CA LYS A 304 -14.38 19.94 4.48
C LYS A 304 -15.51 18.93 4.63
N ILE A 305 -15.23 17.63 4.42
CA ILE A 305 -16.22 16.57 4.68
C ILE A 305 -16.59 16.55 6.17
N TYR A 306 -15.62 16.49 7.09
CA TYR A 306 -15.92 16.43 8.53
C TYR A 306 -16.76 17.64 8.98
N ASN A 307 -16.42 18.84 8.50
CA ASN A 307 -17.17 20.05 8.77
C ASN A 307 -18.61 20.02 8.22
N ALA A 308 -18.81 19.49 7.01
CA ALA A 308 -20.12 19.36 6.37
C ALA A 308 -21.00 18.29 7.05
N LEU A 309 -20.38 17.19 7.50
CA LEU A 309 -21.07 16.12 8.21
C LEU A 309 -21.52 16.56 9.61
N GLY A 310 -20.68 17.28 10.35
CA GLY A 310 -20.86 17.54 11.78
C GLY A 310 -20.80 16.25 12.61
N ASP A 311 -21.04 16.36 13.91
CA ASP A 311 -20.82 15.23 14.86
C ASP A 311 -22.07 14.36 15.09
N ASN A 312 -23.27 14.80 14.70
CA ASN A 312 -24.53 14.22 15.12
C ASN A 312 -25.41 13.78 13.95
N PHE A 313 -24.90 12.87 13.12
CA PHE A 313 -25.70 12.20 12.09
C PHE A 313 -25.71 10.67 12.33
N GLU A 314 -26.68 9.96 11.73
CA GLU A 314 -26.83 8.52 11.94
C GLU A 314 -25.63 7.76 11.39
N GLY A 315 -24.94 6.99 12.24
CA GLY A 315 -23.74 6.24 11.87
C GLY A 315 -22.45 7.06 11.88
N SER A 316 -22.44 8.29 12.46
CA SER A 316 -21.26 9.16 12.53
C SER A 316 -20.02 8.48 13.13
N GLU A 317 -20.23 7.53 14.07
CA GLU A 317 -19.17 6.74 14.68
C GLU A 317 -18.42 5.82 13.71
N LEU A 318 -18.98 5.56 12.53
CA LEU A 318 -18.36 4.73 11.50
C LEU A 318 -17.41 5.52 10.58
N VAL A 319 -17.50 6.86 10.55
CA VAL A 319 -16.62 7.74 9.77
C VAL A 319 -15.37 8.04 10.60
N VAL A 320 -14.37 7.17 10.46
CA VAL A 320 -13.23 7.12 11.38
C VAL A 320 -12.02 7.91 10.92
N GLY A 321 -11.92 8.28 9.64
CA GLY A 321 -10.73 8.96 9.15
C GLY A 321 -10.69 9.16 7.65
N ALA A 322 -9.48 9.42 7.13
CA ALA A 322 -9.20 9.61 5.71
C ALA A 322 -8.09 8.68 5.22
N ALA A 323 -8.15 8.35 3.94
CA ALA A 323 -7.16 7.57 3.21
C ALA A 323 -6.41 8.44 2.19
N TYR A 324 -5.12 8.14 1.98
CA TYR A 324 -4.26 8.92 1.10
C TYR A 324 -3.42 8.07 0.14
N HIS A 325 -3.12 8.66 -1.03
CA HIS A 325 -2.19 8.19 -2.06
C HIS A 325 -1.05 9.21 -2.25
N ASP A 326 0.04 8.83 -2.94
CA ASP A 326 1.20 9.73 -3.16
C ASP A 326 1.57 9.95 -4.63
N TYR A 327 0.61 9.86 -5.53
CA TYR A 327 0.88 10.21 -6.94
C TYR A 327 0.98 11.72 -7.17
N GLY A 328 0.59 12.54 -6.20
CA GLY A 328 0.71 13.99 -6.23
C GLY A 328 0.79 14.61 -4.83
N GLY A 329 1.59 15.67 -4.68
CA GLY A 329 1.77 16.38 -3.43
C GLY A 329 2.89 15.82 -2.54
N SER A 330 2.75 16.00 -1.22
CA SER A 330 3.73 15.60 -0.23
C SER A 330 3.03 15.03 1.01
N ASN A 331 3.62 14.00 1.62
CA ASN A 331 3.11 13.42 2.86
C ASN A 331 3.12 14.39 4.07
N THR A 332 3.66 15.59 3.93
CA THR A 332 3.52 16.66 4.93
C THR A 332 2.08 17.11 5.12
N GLU A 333 1.21 16.90 4.11
CA GLU A 333 -0.23 17.12 4.20
C GLU A 333 -0.87 16.36 5.36
N LEU A 334 -0.36 15.18 5.68
CA LEU A 334 -0.84 14.38 6.82
C LEU A 334 -0.66 15.09 8.16
N ASP A 335 0.38 15.92 8.31
CA ASP A 335 0.61 16.72 9.52
C ASP A 335 -0.46 17.82 9.65
N ASP A 336 -0.83 18.46 8.55
CA ASP A 336 -1.84 19.53 8.50
C ASP A 336 -3.24 18.98 8.76
N ILE A 337 -3.59 17.85 8.16
CA ILE A 337 -4.87 17.17 8.39
C ILE A 337 -4.97 16.64 9.83
N ASN A 338 -3.91 16.00 10.36
CA ASN A 338 -3.90 15.56 11.75
C ASN A 338 -4.00 16.72 12.75
N ALA A 339 -3.41 17.87 12.43
CA ALA A 339 -3.51 19.05 13.30
C ALA A 339 -4.95 19.62 13.34
N GLN A 340 -5.69 19.55 12.22
CA GLN A 340 -7.06 20.03 12.10
C GLN A 340 -8.10 19.03 12.67
N ALA A 341 -7.84 17.71 12.57
CA ALA A 341 -8.73 16.65 13.02
C ALA A 341 -7.96 15.54 13.77
N PRO A 342 -7.42 15.83 14.98
CA PRO A 342 -6.52 14.91 15.69
C PRO A 342 -7.20 13.63 16.21
N ASP A 343 -8.52 13.60 16.29
CA ASP A 343 -9.34 12.45 16.65
C ASP A 343 -9.68 11.54 15.46
N LYS A 344 -9.41 11.98 14.25
CA LYS A 344 -9.60 11.20 13.03
C LYS A 344 -8.34 10.42 12.65
N SER A 345 -8.55 9.19 12.23
CA SER A 345 -7.46 8.30 11.80
C SER A 345 -6.98 8.63 10.40
N LEU A 346 -5.70 8.42 10.16
CA LEU A 346 -5.11 8.50 8.82
C LEU A 346 -4.61 7.12 8.41
N ILE A 347 -4.78 6.77 7.14
CA ILE A 347 -4.17 5.59 6.50
C ILE A 347 -3.57 6.00 5.16
N PHE A 348 -2.50 5.31 4.79
CA PHE A 348 -1.94 5.37 3.44
C PHE A 348 -2.41 4.12 2.69
N SER A 349 -3.28 4.30 1.70
CA SER A 349 -4.05 3.22 1.10
C SER A 349 -3.54 2.74 -0.25
N GLU A 350 -2.74 3.57 -0.95
CA GLU A 350 -2.21 3.19 -2.27
C GLU A 350 -0.98 3.98 -2.69
N THR A 351 -0.05 3.28 -3.32
CA THR A 351 0.96 3.79 -4.25
C THR A 351 1.46 2.66 -5.14
N SER A 352 1.93 2.99 -6.33
CA SER A 352 2.52 2.06 -7.29
C SER A 352 3.95 2.41 -7.63
N ILE A 353 4.71 1.38 -7.99
CA ILE A 353 5.96 1.50 -8.74
C ILE A 353 5.72 1.10 -10.20
N GLY A 354 6.52 1.64 -11.10
CA GLY A 354 6.36 1.36 -12.52
C GLY A 354 7.53 1.83 -13.37
N THR A 355 7.32 1.90 -14.67
CA THR A 355 8.35 2.37 -15.61
C THR A 355 8.72 3.83 -15.42
N TRP A 356 7.81 4.65 -14.89
CA TRP A 356 8.00 6.11 -14.71
C TRP A 356 8.98 6.47 -13.57
N ASN A 357 9.24 5.54 -12.65
CA ASN A 357 10.08 5.78 -11.47
C ASN A 357 11.15 4.71 -11.27
N ASN A 358 11.53 3.98 -12.33
CA ASN A 358 12.49 2.87 -12.27
C ASN A 358 12.13 1.82 -11.23
N GLY A 359 10.85 1.47 -11.11
CA GLY A 359 10.27 0.71 -10.00
C GLY A 359 10.89 -0.67 -9.75
N ARG A 360 11.65 -1.23 -10.69
CA ARG A 360 12.41 -2.49 -10.53
C ARG A 360 13.84 -2.27 -10.06
N ASP A 361 14.31 -1.05 -10.02
CA ASP A 361 15.66 -0.73 -9.56
C ASP A 361 15.65 -0.49 -8.03
N LEU A 362 16.03 -1.50 -7.28
CA LEU A 362 16.07 -1.43 -5.83
C LEU A 362 17.04 -0.33 -5.35
N SER A 363 18.11 -0.04 -6.10
CA SER A 363 19.10 0.96 -5.72
C SER A 363 18.55 2.39 -5.77
N GLU A 364 17.58 2.65 -6.66
CA GLU A 364 16.91 3.96 -6.74
C GLU A 364 15.69 4.02 -5.81
N ARG A 365 15.00 2.89 -5.60
CA ARG A 365 13.68 2.89 -4.94
C ARG A 365 13.70 2.67 -3.44
N LEU A 366 14.58 1.81 -2.91
CA LEU A 366 14.50 1.35 -1.53
C LEU A 366 14.45 2.52 -0.52
N MET A 367 15.39 3.46 -0.64
CA MET A 367 15.46 4.61 0.28
C MET A 367 14.29 5.56 0.09
N SER A 368 13.90 5.82 -1.17
CA SER A 368 12.77 6.68 -1.50
C SER A 368 11.45 6.12 -0.97
N ASP A 369 11.19 4.83 -1.22
CA ASP A 369 9.93 4.20 -0.81
C ASP A 369 9.86 4.03 0.72
N MET A 370 10.98 3.66 1.37
CA MET A 370 11.01 3.60 2.82
C MET A 370 10.78 4.98 3.45
N SER A 371 11.37 6.04 2.87
CA SER A 371 11.22 7.41 3.37
C SER A 371 9.82 7.98 3.15
N ASN A 372 9.25 7.82 1.95
CA ASN A 372 8.03 8.53 1.57
C ASN A 372 6.77 7.70 1.86
N VAL A 373 6.81 6.39 1.57
CA VAL A 373 5.63 5.52 1.69
C VAL A 373 5.46 5.02 3.12
N VAL A 374 6.55 4.59 3.77
CA VAL A 374 6.41 3.86 5.05
C VAL A 374 6.77 4.72 6.25
N LEU A 375 8.05 5.05 6.45
CA LEU A 375 8.45 5.84 7.63
C LEU A 375 7.87 7.26 7.59
N GLY A 376 7.76 7.85 6.40
CA GLY A 376 7.19 9.18 6.22
C GLY A 376 5.72 9.27 6.60
N THR A 377 4.93 8.26 6.29
CA THR A 377 3.49 8.22 6.61
C THR A 377 3.23 7.79 8.05
N VAL A 378 3.92 6.73 8.52
CA VAL A 378 3.78 6.23 9.90
C VAL A 378 4.21 7.28 10.91
N ASN A 379 5.32 8.00 10.67
CA ASN A 379 5.75 9.08 11.55
C ASN A 379 4.79 10.29 11.54
N ARG A 380 3.88 10.37 10.55
CA ARG A 380 2.78 11.34 10.41
C ARG A 380 1.41 10.74 10.71
N GLN A 381 1.33 9.84 11.69
CA GLN A 381 0.10 9.30 12.26
C GLN A 381 -0.67 8.30 11.38
N CYS A 382 -0.19 7.87 10.22
CA CYS A 382 -0.85 6.79 9.50
C CYS A 382 -0.86 5.50 10.32
N LYS A 383 -2.03 4.89 10.44
CA LYS A 383 -2.26 3.62 11.16
C LYS A 383 -2.05 2.40 10.29
N ALA A 384 -2.15 2.57 8.99
CA ALA A 384 -1.94 1.51 8.00
C ALA A 384 -1.18 2.07 6.80
N VAL A 385 -0.41 1.19 6.15
CA VAL A 385 0.26 1.49 4.89
C VAL A 385 0.04 0.32 3.94
N LEU A 386 -0.54 0.63 2.78
CA LEU A 386 -0.76 -0.33 1.70
C LEU A 386 -0.15 0.18 0.41
N VAL A 387 0.44 -0.74 -0.33
CA VAL A 387 0.89 -0.49 -1.70
C VAL A 387 -0.01 -1.22 -2.69
N TRP A 388 0.01 -0.78 -3.95
CA TRP A 388 -0.89 -1.33 -4.97
C TRP A 388 -0.60 -2.82 -5.22
N ASN A 389 -0.68 -3.37 -6.37
CA ASN A 389 -0.67 -4.80 -6.63
C ASN A 389 0.43 -5.59 -5.89
N LEU A 390 0.03 -6.61 -5.11
CA LEU A 390 0.99 -7.56 -4.52
C LEU A 390 1.80 -8.26 -5.62
N MET A 391 1.14 -8.73 -6.69
CA MET A 391 1.80 -9.47 -7.76
C MET A 391 1.24 -9.10 -9.14
N LEU A 392 2.15 -8.77 -10.06
CA LEU A 392 1.88 -8.71 -11.49
C LEU A 392 2.86 -9.63 -12.24
N ASP A 393 2.61 -9.91 -13.52
CA ASP A 393 3.62 -10.57 -14.32
C ASP A 393 4.71 -9.59 -14.79
N LYS A 394 5.82 -10.14 -15.31
CA LYS A 394 6.94 -9.32 -15.83
C LYS A 394 6.54 -8.40 -16.99
N ASN A 395 5.39 -8.64 -17.63
CA ASN A 395 4.83 -7.80 -18.68
C ASN A 395 3.81 -6.78 -18.15
N MET A 396 3.76 -6.56 -16.82
CA MET A 396 2.90 -5.59 -16.15
C MET A 396 1.40 -5.95 -16.16
N GLY A 397 1.10 -7.23 -16.27
CA GLY A 397 -0.27 -7.71 -16.45
C GLY A 397 -0.72 -8.88 -15.56
N PRO A 398 -1.92 -9.39 -15.88
CA PRO A 398 -2.90 -8.79 -16.79
C PRO A 398 -3.41 -7.43 -16.32
N ASN A 399 -3.83 -6.56 -17.23
CA ASN A 399 -4.43 -5.27 -16.91
C ASN A 399 -5.58 -4.97 -17.89
N LEU A 400 -6.42 -4.01 -17.54
CA LEU A 400 -7.55 -3.59 -18.34
C LEU A 400 -7.11 -2.53 -19.37
N ASP A 401 -7.68 -2.54 -20.57
CA ASP A 401 -7.49 -1.48 -21.56
C ASP A 401 -7.91 -0.13 -20.94
N GLY A 402 -7.01 0.86 -20.96
CA GLY A 402 -7.23 2.15 -20.31
C GLY A 402 -6.82 2.20 -18.82
N GLY A 403 -6.51 1.06 -18.20
CA GLY A 403 -5.87 1.00 -16.88
C GLY A 403 -4.35 1.21 -16.95
N CYS A 404 -3.66 1.05 -15.82
CA CYS A 404 -2.21 1.22 -15.77
C CYS A 404 -1.47 0.17 -16.59
N GLN A 405 -0.88 0.57 -17.72
CA GLN A 405 -0.11 -0.29 -18.63
C GLN A 405 1.39 -0.34 -18.26
N THR A 406 1.81 0.39 -17.25
CA THR A 406 3.22 0.61 -16.89
C THR A 406 3.53 0.34 -15.42
N CYS A 407 2.54 -0.13 -14.64
CA CYS A 407 2.68 -0.49 -13.24
C CYS A 407 3.43 -1.82 -13.06
N TYR A 408 4.27 -1.92 -12.03
CA TYR A 408 4.86 -3.17 -11.56
C TYR A 408 4.18 -3.68 -10.30
N GLY A 409 4.24 -4.98 -10.06
CA GLY A 409 3.85 -5.55 -8.78
C GLY A 409 4.88 -5.27 -7.68
N ALA A 410 4.50 -5.39 -6.43
CA ALA A 410 5.47 -5.51 -5.34
C ALA A 410 6.34 -6.75 -5.56
N VAL A 411 5.78 -7.76 -6.22
CA VAL A 411 6.47 -8.95 -6.74
C VAL A 411 6.09 -9.13 -8.21
N ASP A 412 7.09 -9.34 -9.07
CA ASP A 412 6.87 -9.74 -10.45
C ASP A 412 7.02 -11.26 -10.59
N ILE A 413 6.10 -11.90 -11.32
CA ILE A 413 6.18 -13.32 -11.66
C ILE A 413 6.50 -13.50 -13.15
N ASP A 414 7.37 -14.46 -13.47
CA ASP A 414 7.65 -14.81 -14.86
C ASP A 414 6.46 -15.61 -15.44
N PRO A 415 5.75 -15.09 -16.46
CA PRO A 415 4.60 -15.77 -17.04
C PRO A 415 4.98 -17.05 -17.81
N ASN A 416 6.30 -17.28 -18.03
CA ASN A 416 6.81 -18.53 -18.59
C ASN A 416 6.91 -19.59 -17.48
N GLY A 417 5.80 -20.18 -17.12
CA GLY A 417 5.71 -21.27 -16.15
C GLY A 417 5.37 -20.85 -14.73
N TYR A 418 5.20 -19.55 -14.42
CA TYR A 418 4.71 -19.01 -13.14
C TYR A 418 5.43 -19.58 -11.90
N SER A 419 6.76 -19.71 -11.98
CA SER A 419 7.58 -20.29 -10.92
C SER A 419 8.73 -19.40 -10.45
N ARG A 420 9.11 -18.38 -11.23
CA ARG A 420 10.18 -17.44 -10.87
C ARG A 420 9.60 -16.11 -10.43
N LEU A 421 9.99 -15.66 -9.24
CA LEU A 421 9.57 -14.42 -8.63
C LEU A 421 10.74 -13.43 -8.60
N SER A 422 10.45 -12.15 -8.77
CA SER A 422 11.38 -11.05 -8.55
C SER A 422 10.71 -10.05 -7.61
N TYR A 423 11.40 -9.68 -6.53
CA TYR A 423 10.85 -8.81 -5.50
C TYR A 423 11.30 -7.38 -5.72
N ASN A 424 10.36 -6.43 -5.70
CA ASN A 424 10.60 -5.01 -5.88
C ASN A 424 10.57 -4.26 -4.52
N SER A 425 10.97 -3.01 -4.51
CA SER A 425 11.09 -2.20 -3.28
C SER A 425 9.83 -2.21 -2.42
N HIS A 426 8.64 -2.14 -3.01
CA HIS A 426 7.37 -2.17 -2.29
C HIS A 426 7.18 -3.44 -1.44
N TYR A 427 7.65 -4.60 -1.91
CA TYR A 427 7.62 -5.81 -1.08
C TYR A 427 8.53 -5.64 0.14
N TYR A 428 9.75 -5.14 -0.06
CA TYR A 428 10.72 -4.99 1.02
C TYR A 428 10.27 -3.97 2.06
N VAL A 429 9.78 -2.80 1.66
CA VAL A 429 9.41 -1.75 2.63
C VAL A 429 8.19 -2.14 3.46
N ILE A 430 7.20 -2.81 2.87
CA ILE A 430 6.05 -3.34 3.61
C ILE A 430 6.49 -4.46 4.57
N THR A 431 7.32 -5.40 4.10
CA THR A 431 7.75 -6.53 4.92
C THR A 431 8.71 -6.12 6.03
N HIS A 432 9.52 -5.07 5.86
CA HIS A 432 10.31 -4.49 6.95
C HIS A 432 9.44 -4.07 8.13
N MET A 433 8.28 -3.47 7.85
CA MET A 433 7.35 -3.09 8.91
C MET A 433 6.60 -4.30 9.47
N SER A 434 5.91 -5.05 8.63
CA SER A 434 5.00 -6.11 9.08
C SER A 434 5.71 -7.26 9.81
N SER A 435 7.00 -7.49 9.52
CA SER A 435 7.78 -8.54 10.21
C SER A 435 7.95 -8.24 11.70
N VAL A 436 8.15 -6.97 12.07
CA VAL A 436 8.47 -6.57 13.44
C VAL A 436 7.36 -5.79 14.14
N VAL A 437 6.48 -5.09 13.40
CA VAL A 437 5.37 -4.29 13.92
C VAL A 437 4.05 -5.02 13.68
N LYS A 438 3.36 -5.40 14.74
CA LYS A 438 2.15 -6.22 14.67
C LYS A 438 0.88 -5.37 14.74
N PRO A 439 -0.27 -5.83 14.21
CA PRO A 439 -1.54 -5.16 14.41
C PRO A 439 -1.81 -4.88 15.90
N GLY A 440 -2.22 -3.66 16.21
CA GLY A 440 -2.40 -3.20 17.59
C GLY A 440 -1.10 -2.69 18.25
N ALA A 441 0.05 -2.72 17.59
CA ALA A 441 1.26 -2.06 18.08
C ALA A 441 1.01 -0.55 18.24
N VAL A 442 1.63 0.04 19.26
CA VAL A 442 1.57 1.48 19.51
C VAL A 442 2.90 2.10 19.12
N ARG A 443 2.90 3.11 18.24
CA ARG A 443 4.10 3.88 17.96
C ARG A 443 4.50 4.69 19.21
N ILE A 444 5.79 4.67 19.54
CA ILE A 444 6.33 5.32 20.74
C ILE A 444 7.43 6.31 20.38
N GLY A 445 7.79 7.15 21.34
CA GLY A 445 8.84 8.17 21.16
C GLY A 445 10.23 7.66 21.49
N THR A 446 11.19 8.59 21.43
CA THR A 446 12.59 8.38 21.82
C THR A 446 13.01 9.39 22.89
N LYS A 447 13.88 8.94 23.81
CA LYS A 447 14.56 9.80 24.80
C LYS A 447 15.88 10.34 24.25
N ARG A 448 16.51 9.56 23.39
CA ARG A 448 17.79 9.89 22.76
C ARG A 448 17.80 9.37 21.35
N VAL A 449 18.33 10.18 20.46
CA VAL A 449 18.62 9.80 19.07
C VAL A 449 20.09 10.13 18.77
N PRO A 450 20.77 9.34 17.93
CA PRO A 450 22.11 9.69 17.44
C PRO A 450 22.04 10.99 16.64
N ASP A 451 23.08 11.82 16.77
CA ASP A 451 23.24 13.02 15.93
C ASP A 451 23.73 12.62 14.53
N ASN A 452 22.82 12.06 13.75
CA ASN A 452 23.07 11.65 12.37
C ASN A 452 21.81 11.89 11.53
N LYS A 453 21.85 12.92 10.69
CA LYS A 453 20.75 13.37 9.83
C LYS A 453 20.37 12.36 8.72
N ASN A 454 21.23 11.38 8.44
CA ASN A 454 20.95 10.34 7.45
C ASN A 454 20.13 9.19 8.02
N LEU A 455 19.87 9.18 9.34
CA LEU A 455 19.04 8.17 9.98
C LEU A 455 17.58 8.65 10.09
N THR A 456 16.67 7.81 9.66
CA THR A 456 15.23 7.94 9.93
C THR A 456 14.78 6.65 10.60
N HIS A 457 13.94 6.75 11.62
CA HIS A 457 13.52 5.60 12.40
C HIS A 457 12.08 5.75 12.93
N SER A 458 11.51 4.64 13.37
CA SER A 458 10.23 4.61 14.07
C SER A 458 10.22 3.43 15.05
N GLU A 459 9.68 3.65 16.25
CA GLU A 459 9.69 2.71 17.38
C GLU A 459 8.29 2.30 17.79
N PHE A 460 8.15 1.07 18.29
CA PHE A 460 6.86 0.49 18.62
C PHE A 460 6.92 -0.41 19.85
N ILE A 461 5.76 -0.49 20.51
CA ILE A 461 5.41 -1.54 21.46
C ILE A 461 4.36 -2.44 20.82
N ASN A 462 4.63 -3.71 20.69
CA ASN A 462 3.69 -4.70 20.19
C ASN A 462 2.70 -5.16 21.28
N PRO A 463 1.51 -5.68 20.91
CA PRO A 463 0.54 -6.19 21.88
C PRO A 463 1.06 -7.33 22.76
N ASP A 464 2.03 -8.10 22.28
CA ASP A 464 2.69 -9.16 23.06
C ASP A 464 3.80 -8.65 24.00
N GLY A 465 3.98 -7.34 24.08
CA GLY A 465 4.97 -6.69 24.94
C GLY A 465 6.38 -6.61 24.35
N THR A 466 6.63 -7.16 23.15
CA THR A 466 7.92 -6.96 22.47
C THR A 466 8.03 -5.51 21.97
N TYR A 467 9.27 -5.03 21.89
CA TYR A 467 9.59 -3.78 21.22
C TYR A 467 10.00 -4.03 19.77
N ALA A 468 9.79 -3.03 18.93
CA ALA A 468 10.29 -3.01 17.55
C ALA A 468 10.85 -1.64 17.20
N THR A 469 11.83 -1.61 16.32
CA THR A 469 12.30 -0.40 15.63
C THR A 469 12.61 -0.72 14.18
N VAL A 470 12.31 0.23 13.30
CA VAL A 470 12.71 0.20 11.89
C VAL A 470 13.59 1.42 11.64
N ILE A 471 14.80 1.19 11.14
CA ILE A 471 15.82 2.22 10.97
C ILE A 471 16.31 2.20 9.54
N MET A 472 16.29 3.36 8.88
CA MET A 472 16.82 3.60 7.55
C MET A 472 18.06 4.48 7.64
N ASN A 473 19.09 4.15 6.88
CA ASN A 473 20.30 4.94 6.70
C ASN A 473 20.47 5.33 5.23
N THR A 474 20.31 6.61 4.92
CA THR A 474 20.50 7.17 3.56
C THR A 474 21.94 7.64 3.31
N GLY A 475 22.84 7.44 4.25
CA GLY A 475 24.26 7.80 4.12
C GLY A 475 25.07 6.75 3.36
N ASP A 476 26.24 7.17 2.88
CA ASP A 476 27.18 6.35 2.10
C ASP A 476 28.12 5.49 2.98
N SER A 477 27.89 5.43 4.26
CA SER A 477 28.70 4.67 5.22
C SER A 477 27.79 3.94 6.21
N ASP A 478 28.26 2.76 6.64
CA ASP A 478 27.59 1.97 7.68
C ASP A 478 27.58 2.76 9.01
N VAL A 479 26.48 2.63 9.75
CA VAL A 479 26.31 3.26 11.07
C VAL A 479 26.09 2.19 12.12
N SER A 480 27.03 2.09 13.08
CA SER A 480 26.86 1.22 14.23
C SER A 480 26.10 1.95 15.34
N LEU A 481 24.95 1.43 15.71
CA LEU A 481 24.09 1.97 16.74
C LEU A 481 24.05 1.04 17.97
N THR A 482 23.67 1.61 19.10
CA THR A 482 23.12 0.87 20.23
C THR A 482 21.63 1.19 20.33
N VAL A 483 20.77 0.19 20.24
CA VAL A 483 19.34 0.30 20.55
C VAL A 483 19.14 0.00 22.03
N ASP A 484 18.45 0.88 22.76
CA ASP A 484 18.31 0.84 24.22
C ASP A 484 16.84 1.07 24.61
N ASP A 485 16.28 0.19 25.46
CA ASP A 485 14.88 0.30 25.92
C ASP A 485 14.76 0.89 27.36
N GLY A 486 15.86 1.36 27.91
CA GLY A 486 15.94 1.87 29.28
C GLY A 486 16.22 0.76 30.33
N THR A 487 16.23 -0.49 29.94
CA THR A 487 16.50 -1.66 30.79
C THR A 487 17.55 -2.57 30.16
N ASN A 488 17.46 -2.74 28.84
CA ASN A 488 18.32 -3.60 28.03
C ASN A 488 18.82 -2.83 26.80
N HIS A 489 19.90 -3.30 26.20
CA HIS A 489 20.43 -2.75 24.97
C HIS A 489 21.08 -3.83 24.09
N PHE A 490 21.18 -3.56 22.79
CA PHE A 490 21.92 -4.38 21.82
C PHE A 490 22.56 -3.53 20.74
N SER A 491 23.57 -4.08 20.07
CA SER A 491 24.21 -3.42 18.93
C SER A 491 23.41 -3.70 17.66
N CYS A 492 23.27 -2.66 16.81
CA CYS A 492 22.60 -2.71 15.52
C CYS A 492 23.44 -1.96 14.49
N ASP A 493 23.95 -2.67 13.49
CA ASP A 493 24.66 -2.06 12.36
C ASP A 493 23.67 -1.80 11.24
N VAL A 494 23.52 -0.54 10.86
CA VAL A 494 22.66 -0.10 9.75
C VAL A 494 23.54 0.21 8.54
N PRO A 495 23.52 -0.64 7.50
CA PRO A 495 24.36 -0.45 6.32
C PRO A 495 24.12 0.87 5.62
N ALA A 496 25.11 1.34 4.87
CA ALA A 496 24.98 2.43 3.91
C ALA A 496 23.83 2.12 2.93
N ASN A 497 22.98 3.11 2.66
CA ASN A 497 21.79 2.97 1.82
C ASN A 497 21.00 1.68 2.15
N GLY A 498 20.72 1.49 3.44
CA GLY A 498 20.11 0.26 3.97
C GLY A 498 19.01 0.51 4.99
N VAL A 499 18.22 -0.54 5.20
CA VAL A 499 17.13 -0.59 6.18
C VAL A 499 17.36 -1.78 7.10
N VAL A 500 17.21 -1.56 8.41
CA VAL A 500 17.23 -2.62 9.42
C VAL A 500 15.95 -2.53 10.25
N SER A 501 15.25 -3.65 10.35
CA SER A 501 14.10 -3.81 11.25
C SER A 501 14.48 -4.72 12.40
N CYS A 502 14.21 -4.30 13.62
CA CYS A 502 14.57 -5.05 14.83
C CYS A 502 13.33 -5.34 15.66
N ARG A 503 13.30 -6.53 16.28
CA ARG A 503 12.29 -6.90 17.28
C ARG A 503 12.96 -7.62 18.45
N TRP A 504 12.64 -7.27 19.69
CA TRP A 504 13.23 -7.88 20.90
C TRP A 504 12.24 -7.95 22.06
N ASN A 505 12.52 -8.82 23.01
CA ASN A 505 11.77 -8.95 24.25
C ASN A 505 12.16 -7.82 25.23
N LYS A 506 11.17 -7.32 25.95
CA LYS A 506 11.35 -6.37 27.05
C LYS A 506 12.20 -6.97 28.17
#